data_599432d25356b957a021df645c6a5169
#
_entry.id   599432d25356b957a021df645c6a5169
#
_cell.length_a   1.000
_cell.length_b   1.000
_cell.length_c   1.000
_cell.angle_alpha   90.00
_cell.angle_beta   90.00
_cell.angle_gamma   90.00
#
_symmetry.space_group_name_H-M   'P 1'
#
loop_
_entity.id
_entity.type
_entity.pdbx_description
1 polymer ?
#
loop_
_entity_poly.entity_id
_entity_poly.type
_entity_poly.pdbx_seq_one_letter_code
_entity_poly.pdbx_strand_id
1 'polypeptide(L)'
;MRTLGPISLRLLALSCLCAPLAAQDLTFSFDWRSRSKAEAAGGVGAPLNEGRILRASTLLPTVGPQPAPLVAIDAASLGLSLAGSCGSQVAGQPCQIDVDALSYGNDARFKALPGPGQARLYFSVDPYAVGRAIAPQGLLQPSVRSEAQFLDAASDVFFAAGVLQGTLPLGGPSPVVPPESIGVVDGNGEGGSSAGTPFRYPGLGLFEPTLAPSGQLGLTGDNLDALAAGPVPQPGGRVYFSLDAGFTDPLTGLPNSNSAQAAGFLPGAVLVVQQATGVSPTVYASPALLGLDLAGPGTDDLDALLVWDNGDGVFQPAASLFQWNQGTADMVLFSVRRGSALVGQIDSLLGLPIEPGDILFNPPGAGQRPRILIAAENMGLATERSGQVGEGDDVDAMLALTPVMWDCNNNGVEDAVDIATGATADLNNNGIPDECEPEVGTKSCFCPITAPPPCGNDDPAAGCENSTGVGALLSSFGSDSVTNDDLVLVATQLPANVNGLWLMSQNTTQVVLGAGLRCVNSTIYRLGAFNSGPGGTTTYGPEIVYNSCNGSLPAAACIQVGQTWHFQGWYRNVTGPCGANTNLTNLLSVPFTP
;
A
#
# COMPACT_ATOMS: atom_id res chain seq x y z
N MET A 1 -53.76 -28.00 5.44
CA MET A 1 -53.51 -26.63 5.87
C MET A 1 -52.42 -26.66 6.95
N ARG A 2 -51.17 -26.38 6.57
CA ARG A 2 -50.08 -26.16 7.52
C ARG A 2 -49.67 -24.70 7.35
N THR A 3 -49.86 -23.94 8.39
CA THR A 3 -49.51 -22.53 8.48
C THR A 3 -48.01 -22.34 8.46
N LEU A 4 -47.51 -21.64 7.47
CA LEU A 4 -46.14 -21.12 7.39
C LEU A 4 -46.03 -19.98 8.43
N GLY A 5 -45.16 -20.15 9.41
CA GLY A 5 -44.79 -19.10 10.35
C GLY A 5 -43.93 -18.03 9.68
N PRO A 6 -43.89 -16.81 10.18
CA PRO A 6 -43.19 -15.72 9.58
C PRO A 6 -41.68 -15.91 9.71
N ILE A 7 -40.99 -15.96 8.57
CA ILE A 7 -39.53 -15.77 8.49
C ILE A 7 -39.30 -14.30 8.85
N SER A 8 -38.90 -14.06 10.07
CA SER A 8 -38.59 -12.73 10.57
C SER A 8 -37.32 -12.20 9.90
N LEU A 9 -37.50 -11.07 9.26
CA LEU A 9 -36.55 -10.07 8.84
C LEU A 9 -35.44 -9.87 9.90
N ARG A 10 -34.31 -10.58 9.75
CA ARG A 10 -33.03 -10.25 10.36
C ARG A 10 -31.98 -9.83 9.31
N LEU A 11 -32.44 -9.18 8.28
CA LEU A 11 -31.61 -8.71 7.16
C LEU A 11 -31.42 -7.18 7.14
N LEU A 12 -31.54 -6.52 8.28
CA LEU A 12 -31.46 -5.03 8.30
C LEU A 12 -30.52 -4.48 9.37
N ALA A 13 -29.47 -5.19 9.74
CA ALA A 13 -28.50 -4.65 10.69
C ALA A 13 -27.03 -4.91 10.31
N LEU A 14 -26.75 -5.32 9.07
CA LEU A 14 -25.36 -5.52 8.60
C LEU A 14 -25.00 -4.61 7.41
N SER A 15 -25.82 -3.62 7.13
CA SER A 15 -25.60 -2.72 5.98
C SER A 15 -24.83 -1.43 6.30
N CYS A 16 -24.11 -1.38 7.43
CA CYS A 16 -23.45 -0.15 7.85
C CYS A 16 -21.96 -0.29 8.16
N LEU A 17 -21.27 -1.33 7.64
CA LEU A 17 -19.85 -1.53 7.93
C LEU A 17 -18.98 -1.85 6.70
N CYS A 18 -19.54 -1.84 5.52
CA CYS A 18 -18.76 -1.93 4.29
C CYS A 18 -19.25 -0.83 3.35
N ALA A 19 -18.69 0.36 3.44
CA ALA A 19 -18.60 1.16 2.24
C ALA A 19 -17.94 0.23 1.19
N PRO A 20 -18.54 0.01 0.03
CA PRO A 20 -17.92 -0.81 -1.00
C PRO A 20 -16.60 -0.14 -1.35
N LEU A 21 -15.50 -0.78 -0.98
CA LEU A 21 -14.18 -0.43 -1.50
C LEU A 21 -14.32 -0.42 -3.02
N ALA A 22 -14.26 0.75 -3.60
CA ALA A 22 -14.41 0.85 -5.03
C ALA A 22 -13.19 0.19 -5.66
N ALA A 23 -13.44 -0.72 -6.56
CA ALA A 23 -12.43 -1.26 -7.48
C ALA A 23 -11.87 -0.17 -8.44
N GLN A 24 -11.99 1.10 -8.06
CA GLN A 24 -11.85 2.25 -8.96
C GLN A 24 -10.42 2.44 -9.42
N ASP A 25 -9.44 2.16 -8.56
CA ASP A 25 -8.03 2.37 -8.84
C ASP A 25 -7.24 1.06 -8.96
N LEU A 26 -7.91 -0.08 -8.77
CA LEU A 26 -7.27 -1.37 -8.97
C LEU A 26 -7.17 -1.67 -10.46
N THR A 27 -5.95 -1.93 -10.90
CA THR A 27 -5.67 -2.49 -12.22
C THR A 27 -5.10 -3.89 -12.05
N PHE A 28 -5.39 -4.79 -12.97
CA PHE A 28 -5.08 -6.21 -12.85
C PHE A 28 -4.89 -6.86 -14.22
N SER A 29 -4.23 -8.00 -14.27
CA SER A 29 -4.27 -8.96 -15.36
C SER A 29 -4.99 -10.23 -14.92
N PHE A 30 -5.21 -11.14 -15.82
CA PHE A 30 -5.79 -12.44 -15.51
C PHE A 30 -5.09 -13.56 -16.31
N ASP A 31 -5.03 -14.74 -15.73
CA ASP A 31 -4.42 -15.96 -16.29
C ASP A 31 -5.00 -16.33 -17.67
N TRP A 32 -4.16 -16.91 -18.51
CA TRP A 32 -4.50 -17.37 -19.85
C TRP A 32 -5.67 -18.37 -19.91
N ARG A 33 -6.05 -19.02 -18.80
CA ARG A 33 -7.22 -19.88 -18.66
C ARG A 33 -8.50 -19.13 -18.32
N SER A 34 -8.41 -17.85 -18.00
CA SER A 34 -9.56 -17.06 -17.60
C SER A 34 -10.63 -17.03 -18.67
N ARG A 35 -11.88 -17.14 -18.22
CA ARG A 35 -13.04 -17.26 -19.09
C ARG A 35 -13.36 -15.97 -19.84
N SER A 36 -13.22 -14.83 -19.18
CA SER A 36 -13.51 -13.52 -19.78
C SER A 36 -12.57 -13.12 -20.91
N LYS A 37 -11.51 -13.87 -21.14
CA LYS A 37 -10.54 -13.68 -22.20
C LYS A 37 -11.14 -13.57 -23.62
N ALA A 38 -12.23 -14.26 -23.90
CA ALA A 38 -12.90 -14.19 -25.20
C ALA A 38 -13.92 -13.06 -25.30
N GLU A 39 -14.17 -12.34 -24.21
CA GLU A 39 -15.16 -11.27 -24.17
C GLU A 39 -14.61 -9.97 -24.75
N ALA A 40 -15.46 -9.20 -25.40
CA ALA A 40 -15.07 -7.88 -25.88
C ALA A 40 -15.01 -6.88 -24.72
N ALA A 41 -13.87 -6.22 -24.55
CA ALA A 41 -13.68 -5.19 -23.55
C ALA A 41 -14.80 -4.15 -23.61
N GLY A 42 -15.62 -4.05 -22.56
CA GLY A 42 -16.71 -3.07 -22.47
C GLY A 42 -17.71 -3.08 -23.62
N GLY A 43 -17.85 -4.20 -24.35
CA GLY A 43 -18.78 -4.35 -25.47
C GLY A 43 -18.34 -3.70 -26.79
N VAL A 44 -17.19 -3.05 -26.84
CA VAL A 44 -16.65 -2.42 -28.05
C VAL A 44 -15.13 -2.57 -28.07
N GLY A 45 -14.56 -3.45 -28.86
CA GLY A 45 -13.11 -3.50 -29.01
C GLY A 45 -12.55 -4.89 -29.28
N ALA A 46 -11.23 -4.99 -29.20
CA ALA A 46 -10.50 -6.24 -29.30
C ALA A 46 -10.78 -7.13 -28.06
N PRO A 47 -10.77 -8.47 -28.20
CA PRO A 47 -10.99 -9.38 -27.09
C PRO A 47 -9.95 -9.16 -25.98
N LEU A 48 -10.37 -9.37 -24.73
CA LEU A 48 -9.48 -9.37 -23.58
C LEU A 48 -8.43 -10.46 -23.75
N ASN A 49 -7.23 -10.21 -23.27
CA ASN A 49 -6.16 -11.20 -23.23
C ASN A 49 -5.24 -10.94 -22.02
N GLU A 50 -4.47 -11.92 -21.64
CA GLU A 50 -3.60 -11.99 -20.48
C GLU A 50 -2.43 -11.00 -20.48
N GLY A 51 -2.04 -10.49 -21.62
CA GLY A 51 -1.02 -9.44 -21.72
C GLY A 51 -1.59 -8.03 -21.55
N ARG A 52 -2.86 -7.89 -21.25
CA ARG A 52 -3.52 -6.60 -21.05
C ARG A 52 -3.72 -6.30 -19.58
N ILE A 53 -3.39 -5.10 -19.19
CA ILE A 53 -3.75 -4.59 -17.87
C ILE A 53 -5.15 -4.01 -17.96
N LEU A 54 -6.01 -4.48 -17.08
CA LEU A 54 -7.43 -4.22 -17.05
C LEU A 54 -7.79 -3.34 -15.85
N ARG A 55 -8.98 -2.75 -15.90
CA ARG A 55 -9.61 -2.06 -14.77
C ARG A 55 -11.11 -2.27 -14.77
N ALA A 56 -11.75 -2.10 -13.63
CA ALA A 56 -13.21 -2.17 -13.55
C ALA A 56 -13.89 -1.20 -14.54
N SER A 57 -15.02 -1.61 -15.10
CA SER A 57 -15.74 -0.84 -16.12
C SER A 57 -16.45 0.40 -15.57
N THR A 58 -16.74 0.42 -14.26
CA THR A 58 -17.37 1.56 -13.59
C THR A 58 -16.51 2.06 -12.45
N LEU A 59 -16.52 3.38 -12.26
CA LEU A 59 -15.83 4.04 -11.14
C LEU A 59 -16.76 4.26 -9.95
N LEU A 60 -18.01 3.82 -10.02
CA LEU A 60 -18.96 3.95 -8.91
C LEU A 60 -19.04 2.65 -8.12
N PRO A 61 -19.04 2.70 -6.79
CA PRO A 61 -19.28 1.54 -5.99
C PRO A 61 -20.69 1.01 -6.30
N THR A 62 -20.75 -0.16 -6.90
CA THR A 62 -22.01 -0.83 -7.24
C THR A 62 -22.06 -2.17 -6.53
N VAL A 63 -23.24 -2.53 -6.08
CA VAL A 63 -23.49 -3.83 -5.49
C VAL A 63 -23.90 -4.79 -6.61
N GLY A 64 -23.13 -5.84 -6.79
CA GLY A 64 -23.41 -6.92 -7.74
C GLY A 64 -22.47 -6.95 -8.95
N PRO A 65 -22.70 -7.90 -9.87
CA PRO A 65 -21.82 -8.09 -11.02
C PRO A 65 -21.70 -6.87 -11.90
N GLN A 66 -20.48 -6.53 -12.24
CA GLN A 66 -20.14 -5.44 -13.14
C GLN A 66 -20.12 -5.93 -14.60
N PRO A 67 -20.26 -5.03 -15.59
CA PRO A 67 -19.88 -5.34 -16.96
C PRO A 67 -18.41 -5.74 -17.07
N ALA A 68 -18.05 -6.44 -18.15
CA ALA A 68 -16.68 -6.84 -18.43
C ALA A 68 -15.68 -5.67 -18.26
N PRO A 69 -14.48 -5.94 -17.73
CA PRO A 69 -13.48 -4.91 -17.45
C PRO A 69 -13.04 -4.17 -18.71
N LEU A 70 -12.53 -2.97 -18.53
CA LEU A 70 -11.95 -2.14 -19.59
C LEU A 70 -10.44 -2.36 -19.67
N VAL A 71 -9.89 -2.27 -20.87
CA VAL A 71 -8.43 -2.26 -21.06
C VAL A 71 -7.88 -0.90 -20.60
N ALA A 72 -7.01 -0.94 -19.59
CA ALA A 72 -6.26 0.22 -19.13
C ALA A 72 -4.96 0.39 -19.93
N ILE A 73 -4.23 -0.70 -20.15
CA ILE A 73 -2.95 -0.71 -20.89
C ILE A 73 -2.97 -1.91 -21.83
N ASP A 74 -2.58 -1.70 -23.08
CA ASP A 74 -2.46 -2.78 -24.07
C ASP A 74 -1.09 -3.46 -23.97
N ALA A 75 -1.03 -4.77 -24.18
CA ALA A 75 0.19 -5.57 -24.20
C ALA A 75 1.30 -4.97 -25.08
N ALA A 76 0.93 -4.35 -26.21
CA ALA A 76 1.89 -3.65 -27.06
C ALA A 76 2.58 -2.47 -26.36
N SER A 77 1.94 -1.85 -25.37
CA SER A 77 2.50 -0.77 -24.57
C SER A 77 3.50 -1.25 -23.53
N LEU A 78 3.49 -2.54 -23.23
CA LEU A 78 4.46 -3.22 -22.35
C LEU A 78 5.67 -3.76 -23.13
N GLY A 79 5.70 -3.57 -24.44
CA GLY A 79 6.75 -4.16 -25.29
C GLY A 79 6.57 -5.65 -25.54
N LEU A 80 5.39 -6.21 -25.26
CA LEU A 80 5.04 -7.59 -25.53
C LEU A 80 4.64 -7.80 -26.99
N SER A 81 4.86 -9.01 -27.51
CA SER A 81 4.59 -9.33 -28.92
C SER A 81 3.12 -9.60 -29.16
N LEU A 82 2.50 -8.89 -30.07
CA LEU A 82 1.14 -9.19 -30.57
C LEU A 82 1.11 -10.32 -31.61
N ALA A 83 2.27 -10.71 -32.15
CA ALA A 83 2.35 -11.75 -33.19
C ALA A 83 2.06 -13.16 -32.65
N GLY A 84 2.10 -13.34 -31.34
CA GLY A 84 1.75 -14.56 -30.64
C GLY A 84 0.39 -14.46 -29.95
N SER A 85 -0.62 -13.85 -30.60
CA SER A 85 -1.95 -13.77 -30.00
C SER A 85 -2.45 -15.17 -29.62
N CYS A 86 -2.98 -15.29 -28.43
CA CYS A 86 -3.50 -16.55 -27.89
C CYS A 86 -4.56 -17.26 -28.76
N GLY A 87 -5.13 -16.55 -29.73
CA GLY A 87 -6.05 -17.10 -30.73
C GLY A 87 -5.42 -18.04 -31.77
N SER A 88 -4.08 -18.10 -31.85
CA SER A 88 -3.35 -18.97 -32.80
C SER A 88 -2.68 -20.16 -32.15
N GLN A 89 -2.78 -20.31 -30.83
CA GLN A 89 -2.11 -21.37 -30.10
C GLN A 89 -2.94 -22.67 -30.03
N VAL A 90 -2.23 -23.76 -29.83
CA VAL A 90 -2.85 -25.06 -29.57
C VAL A 90 -3.62 -24.95 -28.24
N ALA A 91 -4.86 -25.45 -28.24
CA ALA A 91 -5.69 -25.43 -27.03
C ALA A 91 -4.93 -26.04 -25.84
N GLY A 92 -4.85 -25.31 -24.73
CA GLY A 92 -4.18 -25.76 -23.51
C GLY A 92 -2.72 -25.33 -23.38
N GLN A 93 -2.22 -24.45 -24.23
CA GLN A 93 -0.89 -23.85 -24.06
C GLN A 93 -0.98 -22.41 -23.56
N PRO A 94 -0.08 -21.99 -22.64
CA PRO A 94 0.03 -20.61 -22.20
C PRO A 94 0.28 -19.63 -23.35
N CYS A 95 -0.10 -18.40 -23.16
CA CYS A 95 0.12 -17.36 -24.15
C CYS A 95 1.53 -16.78 -24.09
N GLN A 96 2.00 -16.26 -25.22
CA GLN A 96 3.33 -15.63 -25.31
C GLN A 96 3.34 -14.16 -24.88
N ILE A 97 2.32 -13.71 -24.17
CA ILE A 97 2.15 -12.33 -23.74
C ILE A 97 1.63 -12.21 -22.29
N ASP A 98 1.73 -13.27 -21.52
CA ASP A 98 1.21 -13.30 -20.15
C ASP A 98 2.00 -12.41 -19.21
N VAL A 99 1.28 -11.65 -18.38
CA VAL A 99 1.83 -10.73 -17.37
C VAL A 99 1.50 -11.29 -16.00
N ASP A 100 2.48 -11.86 -15.35
CA ASP A 100 2.37 -12.57 -14.07
C ASP A 100 2.41 -11.64 -12.85
N ALA A 101 3.02 -10.48 -12.96
CA ALA A 101 3.11 -9.59 -11.82
C ALA A 101 3.16 -8.11 -12.22
N LEU A 102 2.62 -7.26 -11.37
CA LEU A 102 2.52 -5.81 -11.60
C LEU A 102 2.89 -5.01 -10.36
N SER A 103 3.52 -3.84 -10.55
CA SER A 103 3.76 -2.86 -9.50
C SER A 103 3.91 -1.45 -10.08
N TYR A 104 3.37 -0.42 -9.41
CA TYR A 104 3.67 0.97 -9.75
C TYR A 104 4.99 1.49 -9.13
N GLY A 105 5.73 0.63 -8.43
CA GLY A 105 6.99 1.01 -7.80
C GLY A 105 6.84 1.88 -6.56
N ASN A 106 5.64 1.93 -5.98
CA ASN A 106 5.33 2.64 -4.73
C ASN A 106 4.53 1.79 -3.76
N ASP A 107 4.15 0.59 -4.16
CA ASP A 107 3.27 -0.30 -3.43
C ASP A 107 3.83 -0.68 -2.07
N ALA A 108 5.16 -0.74 -1.95
CA ALA A 108 5.84 -1.09 -0.73
C ALA A 108 6.15 0.11 0.20
N ARG A 109 5.62 1.28 -0.07
CA ARG A 109 5.81 2.48 0.78
C ARG A 109 4.49 3.03 1.25
N PHE A 110 4.27 2.87 2.52
CA PHE A 110 3.20 3.48 3.28
C PHE A 110 3.29 4.98 3.18
N LYS A 111 3.08 5.86 2.58
CA LYS A 111 3.16 7.34 2.61
C LYS A 111 3.74 8.01 1.36
N ALA A 112 4.16 7.26 0.37
CA ALA A 112 4.59 7.88 -0.87
C ALA A 112 3.51 7.71 -1.92
N LEU A 113 2.44 8.49 -1.85
CA LEU A 113 1.64 8.71 -3.04
C LEU A 113 2.57 9.26 -4.12
N PRO A 114 2.67 8.60 -5.29
CA PRO A 114 3.43 9.18 -6.36
C PRO A 114 2.79 10.52 -6.72
N GLY A 115 3.55 11.58 -6.63
CA GLY A 115 3.11 12.84 -7.21
C GLY A 115 2.74 12.63 -8.69
N PRO A 116 1.90 13.47 -9.26
CA PRO A 116 1.58 13.40 -10.68
C PRO A 116 2.86 13.28 -11.50
N GLY A 117 3.01 12.19 -12.25
CA GLY A 117 4.20 11.91 -13.04
C GLY A 117 5.29 11.04 -12.40
N GLN A 118 5.08 10.48 -11.21
CA GLN A 118 6.08 9.63 -10.54
C GLN A 118 5.76 8.13 -10.59
N ALA A 119 4.54 7.73 -10.89
CA ALA A 119 4.19 6.33 -11.05
C ALA A 119 4.95 5.71 -12.24
N ARG A 120 5.58 4.57 -12.01
CA ARG A 120 6.28 3.79 -13.02
C ARG A 120 5.70 2.40 -13.03
N LEU A 121 5.40 1.87 -14.21
CA LEU A 121 4.87 0.53 -14.33
C LEU A 121 6.01 -0.48 -14.40
N TYR A 122 6.10 -1.32 -13.39
CA TYR A 122 6.95 -2.51 -13.35
C TYR A 122 6.09 -3.74 -13.52
N PHE A 123 6.63 -4.77 -14.17
CA PHE A 123 5.92 -6.03 -14.41
C PHE A 123 6.90 -7.18 -14.56
N SER A 124 6.46 -8.39 -14.29
CA SER A 124 7.09 -9.62 -14.74
C SER A 124 6.19 -10.36 -15.73
N VAL A 125 6.69 -11.44 -16.29
CA VAL A 125 6.02 -12.19 -17.35
C VAL A 125 6.18 -13.69 -17.12
N ASP A 126 5.19 -14.46 -17.56
CA ASP A 126 5.22 -15.92 -17.59
C ASP A 126 6.42 -16.46 -18.40
N PRO A 127 6.97 -17.64 -18.07
CA PRO A 127 8.08 -18.28 -18.79
C PRO A 127 7.86 -18.44 -20.30
N TYR A 128 6.63 -18.38 -20.76
CA TYR A 128 6.29 -18.48 -22.20
C TYR A 128 6.23 -17.13 -22.90
N ALA A 129 6.35 -16.02 -22.16
CA ALA A 129 6.26 -14.70 -22.75
C ALA A 129 7.40 -14.42 -23.72
N VAL A 130 7.07 -13.74 -24.81
CA VAL A 130 8.03 -13.32 -25.84
C VAL A 130 7.89 -11.83 -26.07
N GLY A 131 8.94 -11.10 -25.76
CA GLY A 131 9.00 -9.67 -26.03
C GLY A 131 8.93 -9.33 -27.52
N ARG A 132 8.47 -8.13 -27.82
CA ARG A 132 8.37 -7.61 -29.19
C ARG A 132 9.75 -7.53 -29.83
N ALA A 133 9.86 -7.92 -31.11
CA ALA A 133 11.02 -7.66 -31.92
C ALA A 133 11.10 -6.14 -32.20
N ILE A 134 12.03 -5.46 -31.56
CA ILE A 134 12.33 -4.05 -31.81
C ILE A 134 13.48 -3.99 -32.78
N ALA A 135 13.42 -3.06 -33.76
CA ALA A 135 14.58 -2.75 -34.57
C ALA A 135 15.73 -2.30 -33.66
N PRO A 136 16.96 -2.75 -33.87
CA PRO A 136 18.07 -2.47 -32.97
C PRO A 136 18.31 -0.95 -32.90
N GLN A 137 17.71 -0.37 -31.90
CA GLN A 137 18.06 0.95 -31.43
C GLN A 137 19.16 0.72 -30.40
N GLY A 138 20.38 0.82 -30.76
CA GLY A 138 21.64 0.83 -30.06
C GLY A 138 21.73 0.85 -28.51
N LEU A 139 20.70 0.48 -27.81
CA LEU A 139 20.64 0.37 -26.36
C LEU A 139 20.88 -1.10 -25.98
N LEU A 140 22.01 -1.30 -25.38
CA LEU A 140 22.44 -2.54 -24.75
C LEU A 140 21.68 -2.80 -23.42
N GLN A 141 20.39 -2.53 -23.35
CA GLN A 141 19.60 -2.79 -22.16
C GLN A 141 18.76 -4.05 -22.37
N PRO A 142 18.68 -4.92 -21.36
CA PRO A 142 17.86 -6.10 -21.41
C PRO A 142 16.37 -5.75 -21.56
N SER A 143 15.64 -6.66 -22.15
CA SER A 143 14.21 -6.55 -22.40
C SER A 143 13.58 -7.93 -22.29
N VAL A 144 12.26 -8.01 -22.13
CA VAL A 144 11.56 -9.30 -22.16
C VAL A 144 12.02 -10.17 -23.32
N ARG A 145 12.28 -9.58 -24.49
CA ARG A 145 12.74 -10.36 -25.65
C ARG A 145 14.14 -10.91 -25.52
N SER A 146 15.10 -10.13 -24.96
CA SER A 146 16.47 -10.63 -24.80
C SER A 146 16.53 -11.73 -23.76
N GLU A 147 15.87 -11.53 -22.63
CA GLU A 147 15.87 -12.49 -21.52
C GLU A 147 15.07 -13.77 -21.87
N ALA A 148 13.93 -13.65 -22.54
CA ALA A 148 13.17 -14.80 -23.04
C ALA A 148 13.97 -15.69 -24.01
N GLN A 149 14.97 -15.16 -24.72
CA GLN A 149 15.87 -15.95 -25.56
C GLN A 149 16.79 -16.87 -24.74
N PHE A 150 17.03 -16.51 -23.49
CA PHE A 150 17.85 -17.27 -22.55
C PHE A 150 17.01 -18.08 -21.56
N LEU A 151 15.67 -17.96 -21.63
CA LEU A 151 14.71 -18.57 -20.70
C LEU A 151 14.76 -17.99 -19.28
N ASP A 152 15.02 -16.71 -19.21
CA ASP A 152 15.41 -15.95 -18.01
C ASP A 152 14.39 -14.87 -17.65
N ALA A 153 13.40 -14.63 -18.53
CA ALA A 153 12.49 -13.47 -18.38
C ALA A 153 11.49 -13.58 -17.23
N ALA A 154 11.18 -14.80 -16.78
CA ALA A 154 10.09 -15.03 -15.83
C ALA A 154 10.42 -14.62 -14.39
N SER A 155 11.69 -14.59 -14.04
CA SER A 155 12.17 -14.12 -12.73
C SER A 155 12.63 -12.67 -12.72
N ASP A 156 12.52 -12.00 -13.86
CA ASP A 156 12.94 -10.62 -14.02
C ASP A 156 11.81 -9.62 -13.80
N VAL A 157 12.20 -8.42 -13.38
CA VAL A 157 11.29 -7.27 -13.32
C VAL A 157 11.64 -6.30 -14.42
N PHE A 158 10.65 -5.97 -15.24
CA PHE A 158 10.76 -5.05 -16.34
C PHE A 158 10.05 -3.73 -16.05
N PHE A 159 10.54 -2.67 -16.66
CA PHE A 159 9.95 -1.35 -16.66
C PHE A 159 9.31 -1.06 -18.02
N ALA A 160 8.05 -0.66 -18.03
CA ALA A 160 7.34 -0.26 -19.23
C ALA A 160 7.66 1.20 -19.59
N ALA A 161 8.67 1.41 -20.43
CA ALA A 161 9.12 2.75 -20.81
C ALA A 161 8.10 3.54 -21.66
N GLY A 162 7.20 2.85 -22.35
CA GLY A 162 6.17 3.47 -23.20
C GLY A 162 4.92 3.93 -22.48
N VAL A 163 4.79 3.64 -21.19
CA VAL A 163 3.64 4.05 -20.39
C VAL A 163 3.91 5.43 -19.80
N LEU A 164 3.09 6.42 -20.17
CA LEU A 164 3.24 7.78 -19.65
C LEU A 164 2.91 7.81 -18.16
N GLN A 165 3.86 8.33 -17.40
CA GLN A 165 3.69 8.57 -15.97
C GLN A 165 2.53 9.55 -15.72
N GLY A 166 1.67 9.26 -14.76
CA GLY A 166 0.57 10.14 -14.35
C GLY A 166 -0.68 10.10 -15.23
N THR A 167 -0.74 9.21 -16.23
CA THR A 167 -1.94 9.04 -17.07
C THR A 167 -2.74 7.79 -16.72
N LEU A 168 -2.30 7.01 -15.77
CA LEU A 168 -2.95 5.81 -15.27
C LEU A 168 -3.86 6.15 -14.08
N PRO A 169 -5.05 5.59 -14.01
CA PRO A 169 -5.77 4.67 -14.91
C PRO A 169 -6.71 5.39 -15.90
N LEU A 170 -6.39 6.56 -16.34
CA LEU A 170 -7.27 7.42 -17.13
C LEU A 170 -7.27 7.03 -18.60
N GLY A 171 -7.99 6.00 -18.98
CA GLY A 171 -8.39 5.57 -20.32
C GLY A 171 -8.11 6.48 -21.53
N GLY A 172 -6.88 6.94 -21.68
CA GLY A 172 -6.41 7.64 -22.87
C GLY A 172 -5.76 6.65 -23.86
N PRO A 173 -5.69 6.96 -25.14
CA PRO A 173 -4.96 6.14 -26.10
C PRO A 173 -3.50 6.03 -25.69
N SER A 174 -2.96 4.81 -25.71
CA SER A 174 -1.53 4.55 -25.50
C SER A 174 -0.67 5.48 -26.36
N PRO A 175 0.45 5.95 -25.82
CA PRO A 175 1.35 6.83 -26.57
C PRO A 175 1.90 6.14 -27.82
N VAL A 176 2.10 6.94 -28.86
CA VAL A 176 2.49 6.49 -30.22
C VAL A 176 3.96 6.05 -30.33
N VAL A 177 4.73 6.10 -29.25
CA VAL A 177 6.14 5.67 -29.28
C VAL A 177 6.17 4.14 -29.11
N PRO A 178 6.93 3.39 -29.93
CA PRO A 178 7.04 1.96 -29.75
C PRO A 178 7.63 1.70 -28.35
N PRO A 179 6.89 1.05 -27.47
CA PRO A 179 7.31 0.83 -26.10
C PRO A 179 8.37 -0.26 -26.07
N GLU A 180 9.38 -0.01 -25.27
CA GLU A 180 10.39 -0.98 -24.94
C GLU A 180 10.19 -1.37 -23.48
N SER A 181 10.20 -2.67 -23.20
CA SER A 181 10.40 -3.16 -21.85
C SER A 181 11.89 -3.07 -21.53
N ILE A 182 12.23 -2.55 -20.37
CA ILE A 182 13.61 -2.42 -19.90
C ILE A 182 13.75 -3.25 -18.63
N GLY A 183 14.65 -4.23 -18.59
CA GLY A 183 14.99 -4.98 -17.39
C GLY A 183 15.55 -4.05 -16.31
N VAL A 184 15.03 -4.13 -15.09
CA VAL A 184 15.43 -3.28 -13.96
C VAL A 184 15.88 -4.06 -12.74
N VAL A 185 15.37 -5.27 -12.57
CA VAL A 185 15.81 -6.25 -11.57
C VAL A 185 15.88 -7.59 -12.27
N ASP A 186 16.90 -8.34 -11.99
CA ASP A 186 17.19 -9.64 -12.57
C ASP A 186 17.02 -10.69 -11.47
N GLY A 187 16.54 -11.87 -11.80
CA GLY A 187 16.32 -12.90 -10.80
C GLY A 187 17.61 -13.27 -10.07
N ASN A 188 18.70 -13.51 -10.77
CA ASN A 188 19.97 -13.89 -10.17
C ASN A 188 21.01 -12.74 -10.09
N GLY A 189 20.78 -11.60 -10.75
CA GLY A 189 21.69 -10.47 -10.86
C GLY A 189 22.71 -10.60 -11.99
N GLU A 190 22.60 -11.59 -12.85
CA GLU A 190 23.49 -11.86 -13.96
C GLU A 190 22.73 -11.89 -15.28
N GLY A 191 22.33 -10.76 -15.82
CA GLY A 191 21.52 -10.67 -17.03
C GLY A 191 22.01 -11.58 -18.14
N GLY A 192 21.09 -12.24 -18.83
CA GLY A 192 21.35 -13.19 -19.90
C GLY A 192 22.29 -12.60 -20.94
N SER A 193 23.50 -13.06 -21.05
CA SER A 193 24.50 -12.44 -21.89
C SER A 193 24.46 -12.99 -23.31
N SER A 194 23.76 -12.28 -24.17
CA SER A 194 24.03 -12.37 -25.58
C SER A 194 25.27 -11.58 -25.92
N ALA A 195 26.41 -11.98 -26.03
CA ALA A 195 27.56 -11.26 -26.55
C ALA A 195 28.45 -10.45 -25.58
N GLY A 196 28.90 -11.02 -24.50
CA GLY A 196 30.17 -10.62 -23.91
C GLY A 196 30.20 -9.34 -23.08
N THR A 197 29.07 -8.75 -22.77
CA THR A 197 28.95 -7.70 -21.77
C THR A 197 27.87 -8.11 -20.78
N PRO A 198 28.24 -8.68 -19.62
CA PRO A 198 27.28 -8.97 -18.57
C PRO A 198 26.72 -7.65 -18.05
N PHE A 199 25.47 -7.36 -18.34
CA PHE A 199 24.74 -6.36 -17.58
C PHE A 199 24.52 -6.94 -16.19
N ARG A 200 24.97 -6.22 -15.19
CA ARG A 200 24.69 -6.53 -13.80
C ARG A 200 23.62 -5.59 -13.33
N TYR A 201 22.50 -6.16 -12.94
CA TYR A 201 21.48 -5.41 -12.22
C TYR A 201 21.39 -5.83 -10.77
N PRO A 202 20.55 -5.14 -9.97
CA PRO A 202 20.13 -5.67 -8.70
C PRO A 202 19.45 -7.02 -8.92
N GLY A 203 19.89 -8.05 -8.22
CA GLY A 203 19.31 -9.39 -8.29
C GLY A 203 18.36 -9.67 -7.14
N LEU A 204 17.37 -10.51 -7.39
CA LEU A 204 16.48 -11.04 -6.36
C LEU A 204 17.13 -12.19 -5.55
N GLY A 205 18.28 -12.68 -5.99
CA GLY A 205 18.97 -13.81 -5.38
C GLY A 205 18.31 -15.14 -5.67
N LEU A 206 17.63 -15.23 -6.80
CA LEU A 206 16.97 -16.42 -7.31
C LEU A 206 17.93 -17.26 -8.14
N PHE A 207 17.55 -18.50 -8.40
CA PHE A 207 18.31 -19.42 -9.22
C PHE A 207 17.77 -19.39 -10.65
N GLU A 208 18.61 -18.96 -11.57
CA GLU A 208 18.33 -19.01 -12.99
C GLU A 208 19.42 -19.82 -13.69
N PRO A 209 19.04 -20.79 -14.52
CA PRO A 209 20.02 -21.50 -15.30
C PRO A 209 20.56 -20.59 -16.41
N THR A 210 21.85 -20.29 -16.41
CA THR A 210 22.52 -19.63 -17.53
C THR A 210 22.54 -20.60 -18.73
N LEU A 211 21.51 -20.55 -19.55
CA LEU A 211 21.38 -21.40 -20.72
C LEU A 211 21.86 -20.68 -21.99
N ALA A 212 22.42 -21.41 -22.90
CA ALA A 212 22.65 -20.92 -24.26
C ALA A 212 21.30 -20.62 -24.92
N PRO A 213 21.21 -19.61 -25.84
CA PRO A 213 19.97 -19.29 -26.52
C PRO A 213 19.31 -20.55 -27.05
N SER A 214 18.15 -20.90 -26.57
CA SER A 214 17.38 -22.04 -27.00
C SER A 214 16.10 -21.55 -27.66
N GLY A 215 15.62 -22.25 -28.65
CA GLY A 215 14.31 -22.00 -29.23
C GLY A 215 13.17 -22.67 -28.44
N GLN A 216 13.44 -23.17 -27.25
CA GLN A 216 12.47 -23.83 -26.39
C GLN A 216 12.04 -22.88 -25.29
N LEU A 217 10.78 -22.52 -25.28
CA LEU A 217 10.13 -21.78 -24.20
C LEU A 217 9.79 -22.76 -23.07
N GLY A 218 9.76 -22.28 -21.83
CA GLY A 218 9.26 -23.05 -20.69
C GLY A 218 10.24 -24.04 -20.09
N LEU A 219 11.56 -23.83 -20.14
CA LEU A 219 12.51 -24.60 -19.36
C LEU A 219 12.90 -23.84 -18.09
N THR A 220 12.44 -24.35 -17.00
CA THR A 220 12.87 -24.25 -15.60
C THR A 220 13.88 -23.17 -15.22
N GLY A 221 13.38 -22.01 -14.93
CA GLY A 221 13.94 -21.02 -14.02
C GLY A 221 13.02 -20.87 -12.81
N ASP A 222 13.11 -19.73 -12.15
CA ASP A 222 12.10 -19.29 -11.22
C ASP A 222 11.07 -18.44 -11.98
N ASN A 223 9.82 -18.49 -11.54
CA ASN A 223 8.73 -17.62 -12.02
C ASN A 223 8.25 -16.72 -10.89
N LEU A 224 8.17 -15.41 -11.15
CA LEU A 224 7.57 -14.45 -10.23
C LEU A 224 6.06 -14.45 -10.45
N ASP A 225 5.35 -14.98 -9.48
CA ASP A 225 3.90 -15.09 -9.50
C ASP A 225 3.19 -13.80 -9.04
N ALA A 226 3.89 -12.97 -8.29
CA ALA A 226 3.37 -11.69 -7.82
C ALA A 226 4.50 -10.72 -7.46
N LEU A 227 4.23 -9.43 -7.53
CA LEU A 227 5.23 -8.38 -7.31
C LEU A 227 4.62 -7.16 -6.61
N ALA A 228 5.29 -6.69 -5.55
CA ALA A 228 5.09 -5.36 -5.02
C ALA A 228 6.46 -4.73 -4.77
N ALA A 229 6.75 -3.60 -5.39
CA ALA A 229 8.06 -3.00 -5.34
C ALA A 229 8.02 -1.55 -4.88
N GLY A 230 9.05 -1.13 -4.14
CA GLY A 230 9.38 0.28 -4.01
C GLY A 230 10.02 0.80 -5.29
N PRO A 231 10.38 2.10 -5.38
CA PRO A 231 11.05 2.64 -6.56
C PRO A 231 12.33 1.86 -6.86
N VAL A 232 12.40 1.20 -8.01
CA VAL A 232 13.58 0.49 -8.49
C VAL A 232 14.22 1.21 -9.68
N PRO A 233 15.56 1.23 -9.85
CA PRO A 233 16.56 0.79 -8.88
C PRO A 233 16.91 1.94 -7.91
N GLN A 234 16.70 1.75 -6.62
CA GLN A 234 17.24 2.65 -5.60
C GLN A 234 17.94 1.84 -4.49
N PRO A 235 19.12 2.25 -4.04
CA PRO A 235 19.77 1.62 -2.88
C PRO A 235 18.83 1.63 -1.67
N GLY A 236 18.58 0.44 -1.08
CA GLY A 236 17.72 0.28 0.08
C GLY A 236 16.23 0.08 -0.22
N GLY A 237 15.81 0.10 -1.50
CA GLY A 237 14.46 -0.31 -1.89
C GLY A 237 14.22 -1.79 -1.61
N ARG A 238 13.02 -2.14 -1.16
CA ARG A 238 12.58 -3.53 -0.98
C ARG A 238 11.76 -3.96 -2.17
N VAL A 239 11.88 -5.24 -2.52
CA VAL A 239 11.03 -5.91 -3.50
C VAL A 239 10.36 -7.06 -2.79
N TYR A 240 9.04 -7.09 -2.81
CA TYR A 240 8.21 -8.16 -2.29
C TYR A 240 7.67 -8.94 -3.46
N PHE A 241 7.65 -10.27 -3.35
CA PHE A 241 7.20 -11.13 -4.44
C PHE A 241 6.80 -12.50 -3.91
N SER A 242 6.09 -13.26 -4.73
CA SER A 242 5.90 -14.71 -4.56
C SER A 242 6.55 -15.45 -5.72
N LEU A 243 6.61 -16.77 -5.59
CA LEU A 243 7.17 -17.66 -6.61
C LEU A 243 6.12 -18.71 -6.96
N ASP A 244 5.87 -18.95 -8.25
CA ASP A 244 5.01 -20.03 -8.74
C ASP A 244 5.64 -21.40 -8.42
N ALA A 245 5.41 -21.86 -7.21
CA ALA A 245 5.98 -23.08 -6.69
C ALA A 245 4.93 -24.14 -6.34
N GLY A 246 3.65 -23.77 -6.32
CA GLY A 246 2.55 -24.65 -5.93
C GLY A 246 2.15 -25.64 -6.99
N PHE A 247 2.32 -25.26 -8.23
CA PHE A 247 1.86 -26.07 -9.38
C PHE A 247 3.01 -26.35 -10.34
N THR A 248 2.85 -27.41 -11.09
CA THR A 248 3.80 -27.77 -12.13
C THR A 248 3.44 -27.06 -13.43
N ASP A 249 4.47 -26.63 -14.13
CA ASP A 249 4.32 -26.13 -15.49
C ASP A 249 3.51 -27.11 -16.36
N PRO A 250 2.46 -26.67 -17.02
CA PRO A 250 1.55 -27.55 -17.76
C PRO A 250 2.18 -28.21 -18.98
N LEU A 251 3.28 -27.69 -19.51
CA LEU A 251 3.96 -28.24 -20.68
C LEU A 251 5.10 -29.18 -20.29
N THR A 252 5.85 -28.85 -19.28
CA THR A 252 7.02 -29.63 -18.85
C THR A 252 6.70 -30.62 -17.75
N GLY A 253 5.67 -30.36 -16.96
CA GLY A 253 5.32 -31.14 -15.76
C GLY A 253 6.36 -31.03 -14.64
N LEU A 254 7.20 -29.98 -14.67
CA LEU A 254 8.22 -29.69 -13.67
C LEU A 254 7.77 -28.56 -12.76
N PRO A 255 8.27 -28.46 -11.52
CA PRO A 255 8.03 -27.32 -10.66
C PRO A 255 8.50 -26.00 -11.32
N ASN A 256 7.72 -24.93 -11.17
CA ASN A 256 8.03 -23.64 -11.77
C ASN A 256 9.01 -22.78 -10.94
N SER A 257 9.50 -23.26 -9.81
CA SER A 257 10.50 -22.54 -9.02
C SER A 257 11.56 -23.48 -8.42
N ASN A 258 12.78 -23.32 -8.91
CA ASN A 258 13.95 -24.00 -8.37
C ASN A 258 14.41 -23.42 -7.04
N SER A 259 14.33 -22.10 -6.88
CA SER A 259 14.70 -21.42 -5.64
C SER A 259 13.76 -21.77 -4.50
N ALA A 260 12.45 -21.84 -4.75
CA ALA A 260 11.49 -22.27 -3.76
C ALA A 260 11.79 -23.71 -3.29
N GLN A 261 12.08 -24.62 -4.23
CA GLN A 261 12.42 -26.00 -3.90
C GLN A 261 13.72 -26.08 -3.10
N ALA A 262 14.76 -25.34 -3.48
CA ALA A 262 16.07 -25.37 -2.84
C ALA A 262 16.06 -24.72 -1.44
N ALA A 263 15.34 -23.63 -1.26
CA ALA A 263 15.26 -22.87 -0.02
C ALA A 263 14.12 -23.31 0.91
N GLY A 264 13.18 -24.10 0.41
CA GLY A 264 11.98 -24.53 1.15
C GLY A 264 10.93 -23.42 1.28
N PHE A 265 10.87 -22.48 0.34
CA PHE A 265 9.81 -21.49 0.28
C PHE A 265 8.50 -22.14 -0.15
N LEU A 266 7.41 -21.73 0.49
CA LEU A 266 6.07 -22.20 0.16
C LEU A 266 5.44 -21.26 -0.87
N PRO A 267 4.58 -21.76 -1.77
CA PRO A 267 3.99 -20.97 -2.85
C PRO A 267 3.10 -19.81 -2.34
N GLY A 268 2.42 -20.00 -1.23
CA GLY A 268 1.63 -18.94 -0.60
C GLY A 268 2.44 -17.95 0.26
N ALA A 269 3.79 -17.96 0.18
CA ALA A 269 4.64 -17.07 0.97
C ALA A 269 4.95 -15.77 0.21
N VAL A 270 4.85 -14.64 0.90
CA VAL A 270 5.43 -13.38 0.42
C VAL A 270 6.90 -13.34 0.81
N LEU A 271 7.77 -13.20 -0.15
CA LEU A 271 9.21 -13.06 0.01
C LEU A 271 9.60 -11.59 -0.07
N VAL A 272 10.73 -11.25 0.53
CA VAL A 272 11.31 -9.90 0.47
C VAL A 272 12.80 -9.95 0.24
N VAL A 273 13.29 -9.05 -0.61
CA VAL A 273 14.70 -8.78 -0.79
C VAL A 273 14.97 -7.28 -0.70
N GLN A 274 16.03 -6.91 -0.02
CA GLN A 274 16.60 -5.58 -0.18
C GLN A 274 17.47 -5.56 -1.42
N GLN A 275 17.37 -4.55 -2.24
CA GLN A 275 18.18 -4.39 -3.46
C GLN A 275 19.68 -4.21 -3.11
N ALA A 276 20.24 -5.23 -2.52
CA ALA A 276 21.68 -5.37 -2.34
C ALA A 276 22.08 -6.63 -3.09
N THR A 277 22.96 -6.48 -4.05
CA THR A 277 23.53 -7.58 -4.84
C THR A 277 23.91 -8.79 -3.97
N GLY A 278 23.36 -9.96 -4.29
CA GLY A 278 23.81 -11.25 -3.75
C GLY A 278 23.22 -11.69 -2.42
N VAL A 279 22.10 -11.13 -1.99
CA VAL A 279 21.38 -11.58 -0.79
C VAL A 279 20.19 -12.43 -1.22
N SER A 280 20.11 -13.65 -0.73
CA SER A 280 18.95 -14.52 -0.93
C SER A 280 17.69 -13.91 -0.30
N PRO A 281 16.50 -14.09 -0.90
CA PRO A 281 15.25 -13.60 -0.35
C PRO A 281 14.96 -14.25 1.02
N THR A 282 14.17 -13.55 1.81
CA THR A 282 13.66 -14.04 3.10
C THR A 282 12.14 -13.99 3.11
N VAL A 283 11.50 -14.81 3.93
CA VAL A 283 10.05 -14.78 4.09
C VAL A 283 9.65 -13.52 4.85
N TYR A 284 8.84 -12.68 4.21
CA TYR A 284 8.18 -11.52 4.80
C TYR A 284 6.89 -11.93 5.50
N ALA A 285 5.95 -12.54 4.76
CA ALA A 285 4.73 -13.09 5.32
C ALA A 285 4.61 -14.57 4.99
N SER A 286 4.46 -15.41 6.02
CA SER A 286 4.23 -16.83 5.81
C SER A 286 2.77 -17.09 5.39
N PRO A 287 2.49 -18.20 4.67
CA PRO A 287 1.13 -18.56 4.29
C PRO A 287 0.16 -18.58 5.48
N ALA A 288 0.59 -19.10 6.62
CA ALA A 288 -0.23 -19.18 7.81
C ALA A 288 -0.68 -17.81 8.37
N LEU A 289 0.15 -16.76 8.20
CA LEU A 289 -0.21 -15.38 8.59
C LEU A 289 -1.22 -14.75 7.62
N LEU A 290 -1.24 -15.22 6.37
CA LEU A 290 -2.20 -14.81 5.35
C LEU A 290 -3.49 -15.64 5.38
N GLY A 291 -3.53 -16.69 6.20
CA GLY A 291 -4.67 -17.61 6.27
C GLY A 291 -4.69 -18.63 5.16
N LEU A 292 -3.54 -18.85 4.53
CA LEU A 292 -3.28 -19.85 3.51
C LEU A 292 -2.74 -21.16 4.14
N ASP A 293 -2.66 -22.21 3.34
CA ASP A 293 -2.12 -23.52 3.72
C ASP A 293 -2.84 -24.19 4.90
N LEU A 294 -4.09 -23.84 5.13
CA LEU A 294 -4.90 -24.44 6.20
C LEU A 294 -5.21 -25.92 5.95
N ALA A 295 -5.14 -26.39 4.71
CA ALA A 295 -5.28 -27.79 4.33
C ALA A 295 -3.96 -28.58 4.40
N GLY A 296 -2.84 -27.88 4.51
CA GLY A 296 -1.49 -28.44 4.56
C GLY A 296 -0.48 -27.54 3.87
N PRO A 297 0.82 -27.70 4.12
CA PRO A 297 1.85 -26.88 3.49
C PRO A 297 1.85 -26.99 1.96
N GLY A 298 1.89 -25.84 1.26
CA GLY A 298 1.94 -25.77 -0.19
C GLY A 298 0.65 -26.15 -0.89
N THR A 299 -0.49 -26.08 -0.20
CA THR A 299 -1.80 -26.35 -0.81
C THR A 299 -2.44 -25.13 -1.42
N ASP A 300 -1.92 -23.96 -1.13
CA ASP A 300 -2.37 -22.67 -1.67
C ASP A 300 -1.21 -21.95 -2.34
N ASP A 301 -1.48 -21.30 -3.46
CA ASP A 301 -0.54 -20.49 -4.21
C ASP A 301 -1.03 -19.06 -4.31
N LEU A 302 -0.13 -18.11 -4.14
CA LEU A 302 -0.42 -16.67 -4.16
C LEU A 302 -0.12 -16.15 -5.56
N ASP A 303 -1.11 -15.57 -6.23
CA ASP A 303 -1.11 -15.27 -7.65
C ASP A 303 -0.93 -13.77 -7.95
N ALA A 304 -1.54 -12.91 -7.16
CA ALA A 304 -1.36 -11.47 -7.26
C ALA A 304 -1.08 -10.86 -5.89
N LEU A 305 -0.30 -9.78 -5.84
CA LEU A 305 0.18 -9.21 -4.58
C LEU A 305 0.20 -7.69 -4.61
N LEU A 306 -0.23 -7.10 -3.50
CA LEU A 306 0.01 -5.73 -3.18
C LEU A 306 0.39 -5.61 -1.71
N VAL A 307 1.53 -4.97 -1.41
CA VAL A 307 2.07 -4.85 -0.05
C VAL A 307 2.24 -3.39 0.31
N TRP A 308 1.76 -3.03 1.49
CA TRP A 308 2.16 -1.80 2.18
C TRP A 308 2.84 -2.16 3.49
N ASP A 309 4.13 -1.95 3.55
CA ASP A 309 4.98 -2.14 4.70
C ASP A 309 5.10 -0.81 5.46
N ASN A 310 4.99 -0.82 6.77
CA ASN A 310 5.19 0.34 7.64
C ASN A 310 6.63 0.91 7.59
N GLY A 311 7.54 0.26 6.88
CA GLY A 311 8.92 0.68 6.65
C GLY A 311 9.97 -0.16 7.37
N ASP A 312 9.58 -1.08 8.26
CA ASP A 312 10.53 -1.88 9.04
C ASP A 312 10.94 -3.21 8.36
N GLY A 313 10.16 -3.69 7.38
CA GLY A 313 10.42 -4.93 6.64
C GLY A 313 10.09 -6.19 7.40
N VAL A 314 9.27 -6.08 8.43
CA VAL A 314 8.78 -7.20 9.23
C VAL A 314 7.25 -7.19 9.20
N PHE A 315 6.64 -8.24 8.74
CA PHE A 315 5.19 -8.30 8.60
C PHE A 315 4.45 -8.25 9.93
N GLN A 316 3.67 -7.21 10.14
CA GLN A 316 2.72 -7.05 11.23
C GLN A 316 1.29 -7.01 10.67
N PRO A 317 0.56 -8.15 10.69
CA PRO A 317 -0.74 -8.23 10.07
C PRO A 317 -1.75 -7.27 10.71
N ALA A 318 -2.40 -6.46 9.89
CA ALA A 318 -3.46 -5.58 10.35
C ALA A 318 -4.73 -6.37 10.73
N ALA A 319 -5.32 -6.12 11.89
CA ALA A 319 -6.57 -6.74 12.30
C ALA A 319 -7.79 -6.14 11.59
N SER A 320 -7.68 -4.93 11.07
CA SER A 320 -8.71 -4.26 10.28
C SER A 320 -8.09 -3.49 9.11
N LEU A 321 -8.90 -3.16 8.13
CA LEU A 321 -8.50 -2.34 6.98
C LEU A 321 -7.94 -0.96 7.38
N PHE A 322 -8.27 -0.47 8.55
CA PHE A 322 -7.88 0.86 9.01
C PHE A 322 -6.62 0.87 9.88
N GLN A 323 -6.15 -0.29 10.37
CA GLN A 323 -4.98 -0.32 11.26
C GLN A 323 -3.66 0.03 10.60
N TRP A 324 -3.50 -0.28 9.34
CA TRP A 324 -2.28 0.04 8.61
C TRP A 324 -2.08 1.55 8.42
N ASN A 325 -3.16 2.36 8.34
CA ASN A 325 -3.10 3.82 8.36
C ASN A 325 -2.37 4.37 9.57
N GLN A 326 -2.35 3.61 10.65
CA GLN A 326 -1.72 4.03 11.90
C GLN A 326 -0.20 3.80 11.90
N GLY A 327 0.37 3.28 10.81
CA GLY A 327 1.80 3.02 10.70
C GLY A 327 2.35 1.95 11.65
N THR A 328 1.47 1.17 12.29
CA THR A 328 1.84 0.13 13.25
C THR A 328 1.55 -1.28 12.76
N ALA A 329 0.97 -1.40 11.58
CA ALA A 329 0.62 -2.67 10.96
C ALA A 329 0.76 -2.57 9.45
N ASP A 330 0.96 -3.71 8.80
CA ASP A 330 1.12 -3.81 7.37
C ASP A 330 -0.15 -4.31 6.70
N MET A 331 -0.34 -3.98 5.44
CA MET A 331 -1.39 -4.55 4.63
C MET A 331 -0.81 -5.39 3.51
N VAL A 332 -1.34 -6.59 3.36
CA VAL A 332 -1.11 -7.46 2.22
C VAL A 332 -2.46 -7.76 1.58
N LEU A 333 -2.64 -7.33 0.34
CA LEU A 333 -3.73 -7.76 -0.52
C LEU A 333 -3.18 -8.78 -1.50
N PHE A 334 -3.97 -9.82 -1.79
CA PHE A 334 -3.53 -10.91 -2.66
C PHE A 334 -4.72 -11.62 -3.30
N SER A 335 -4.47 -12.32 -4.39
CA SER A 335 -5.33 -13.37 -4.93
C SER A 335 -4.71 -14.73 -4.68
N VAL A 336 -5.43 -15.78 -4.99
CA VAL A 336 -4.92 -17.15 -4.94
C VAL A 336 -5.19 -17.84 -6.26
N ARG A 337 -4.21 -18.57 -6.74
CA ARG A 337 -4.26 -19.28 -8.00
C ARG A 337 -5.35 -20.33 -8.03
N ARG A 338 -5.94 -20.52 -9.18
CA ARG A 338 -6.87 -21.61 -9.46
C ARG A 338 -6.23 -22.96 -9.10
N GLY A 339 -6.95 -23.76 -8.32
CA GLY A 339 -6.45 -25.04 -7.81
C GLY A 339 -5.97 -24.99 -6.36
N SER A 340 -5.77 -23.81 -5.80
CA SER A 340 -5.53 -23.61 -4.36
C SER A 340 -6.65 -24.25 -3.54
N ALA A 341 -6.30 -24.90 -2.44
CA ALA A 341 -7.27 -25.55 -1.55
C ALA A 341 -8.23 -24.55 -0.88
N LEU A 342 -7.87 -23.28 -0.87
CA LEU A 342 -8.69 -22.18 -0.37
C LEU A 342 -9.88 -21.86 -1.27
N VAL A 343 -9.77 -22.12 -2.58
CA VAL A 343 -10.84 -21.85 -3.55
C VAL A 343 -12.08 -22.69 -3.20
N GLY A 344 -13.25 -22.07 -3.21
CA GLY A 344 -14.52 -22.65 -2.79
C GLY A 344 -14.75 -22.69 -1.27
N GLN A 345 -13.75 -22.34 -0.44
CA GLN A 345 -13.93 -22.23 0.99
C GLN A 345 -14.60 -20.90 1.35
N ILE A 346 -15.36 -20.91 2.45
CA ILE A 346 -16.08 -19.71 2.90
C ILE A 346 -15.10 -18.73 3.55
N ASP A 347 -15.10 -17.49 3.10
CA ASP A 347 -14.28 -16.40 3.66
C ASP A 347 -14.72 -16.01 5.08
N SER A 348 -13.85 -15.30 5.80
CA SER A 348 -14.09 -14.92 7.20
C SER A 348 -14.90 -13.62 7.39
N LEU A 349 -15.29 -12.92 6.32
CA LEU A 349 -15.96 -11.61 6.40
C LEU A 349 -17.36 -11.63 5.80
N LEU A 350 -17.48 -12.02 4.54
CA LEU A 350 -18.72 -11.93 3.76
C LEU A 350 -19.54 -13.22 3.82
N GLY A 351 -18.93 -14.34 4.21
CA GLY A 351 -19.55 -15.66 4.18
C GLY A 351 -19.74 -16.19 2.77
N LEU A 352 -18.91 -15.78 1.83
CA LEU A 352 -18.93 -16.20 0.43
C LEU A 352 -17.84 -17.26 0.14
N PRO A 353 -18.07 -18.17 -0.81
CA PRO A 353 -17.00 -19.01 -1.31
C PRO A 353 -15.93 -18.17 -1.99
N ILE A 354 -14.66 -18.40 -1.68
CA ILE A 354 -13.53 -17.70 -2.29
C ILE A 354 -13.35 -18.19 -3.72
N GLU A 355 -13.16 -17.26 -4.64
CA GLU A 355 -12.87 -17.50 -6.07
C GLU A 355 -11.45 -17.01 -6.40
N PRO A 356 -10.81 -17.55 -7.45
CA PRO A 356 -9.45 -17.16 -7.83
C PRO A 356 -9.32 -15.69 -8.21
N GLY A 357 -10.39 -15.09 -8.74
CA GLY A 357 -10.42 -13.65 -9.07
C GLY A 357 -10.71 -12.71 -7.90
N ASP A 358 -10.90 -13.23 -6.68
CA ASP A 358 -11.16 -12.38 -5.52
C ASP A 358 -9.88 -11.74 -5.01
N ILE A 359 -9.96 -10.47 -4.63
CA ILE A 359 -8.90 -9.81 -3.88
C ILE A 359 -9.14 -10.05 -2.40
N LEU A 360 -8.18 -10.70 -1.79
CA LEU A 360 -8.20 -11.15 -0.42
C LEU A 360 -7.37 -10.23 0.48
N PHE A 361 -7.76 -10.21 1.73
CA PHE A 361 -7.08 -9.50 2.80
C PHE A 361 -6.80 -10.48 3.95
N ASN A 362 -5.71 -10.30 4.67
CA ASN A 362 -5.31 -11.20 5.76
C ASN A 362 -6.45 -11.48 6.77
N PRO A 363 -6.43 -12.68 7.40
CA PRO A 363 -7.47 -13.13 8.30
C PRO A 363 -7.55 -12.27 9.57
N PRO A 364 -8.69 -12.28 10.27
CA PRO A 364 -8.82 -11.57 11.55
C PRO A 364 -8.01 -12.19 12.69
N GLY A 365 -7.46 -13.39 12.50
CA GLY A 365 -6.65 -14.08 13.50
C GLY A 365 -6.00 -15.34 12.95
N ALA A 366 -4.98 -15.82 13.63
CA ALA A 366 -4.23 -17.01 13.23
C ALA A 366 -5.14 -18.25 13.07
N GLY A 367 -4.92 -19.02 12.00
CA GLY A 367 -5.68 -20.21 11.69
C GLY A 367 -7.10 -19.97 11.14
N GLN A 368 -7.44 -18.72 10.86
CA GLN A 368 -8.67 -18.34 10.16
C GLN A 368 -8.38 -18.08 8.67
N ARG A 369 -9.43 -18.20 7.86
CA ARG A 369 -9.34 -17.92 6.42
C ARG A 369 -9.24 -16.43 6.16
N PRO A 370 -8.62 -16.02 5.05
CA PRO A 370 -8.59 -14.62 4.65
C PRO A 370 -10.01 -14.08 4.41
N ARG A 371 -10.09 -12.80 4.27
CA ARG A 371 -11.34 -12.07 4.05
C ARG A 371 -11.38 -11.59 2.60
N ILE A 372 -12.52 -11.72 1.93
CA ILE A 372 -12.74 -11.09 0.62
C ILE A 372 -12.85 -9.59 0.83
N LEU A 373 -11.95 -8.84 0.20
CA LEU A 373 -11.97 -7.39 0.15
C LEU A 373 -12.77 -6.90 -1.05
N ILE A 374 -12.45 -7.43 -2.23
CA ILE A 374 -13.13 -7.14 -3.48
C ILE A 374 -13.53 -8.48 -4.10
N ALA A 375 -14.81 -8.70 -4.27
CA ALA A 375 -15.29 -9.87 -4.98
C ALA A 375 -15.03 -9.70 -6.49
N ALA A 376 -14.62 -10.76 -7.16
CA ALA A 376 -14.27 -10.78 -8.58
C ALA A 376 -15.37 -10.19 -9.48
N GLU A 377 -16.63 -10.43 -9.15
CA GLU A 377 -17.78 -9.87 -9.85
C GLU A 377 -17.83 -8.34 -9.80
N ASN A 378 -17.26 -7.72 -8.76
CA ASN A 378 -17.18 -6.26 -8.65
C ASN A 378 -16.10 -5.66 -9.56
N MET A 379 -15.23 -6.48 -10.11
CA MET A 379 -14.25 -6.11 -11.12
C MET A 379 -14.70 -6.45 -12.53
N GLY A 380 -15.86 -7.09 -12.66
CA GLY A 380 -16.42 -7.54 -13.94
C GLY A 380 -15.89 -8.90 -14.39
N LEU A 381 -15.31 -9.67 -13.48
CA LEU A 381 -14.80 -11.00 -13.74
C LEU A 381 -15.91 -12.07 -13.57
N ALA A 382 -15.78 -13.16 -14.31
CA ALA A 382 -16.68 -14.30 -14.24
C ALA A 382 -16.29 -15.19 -13.06
N THR A 383 -17.30 -15.67 -12.30
CA THR A 383 -17.10 -16.54 -11.14
C THR A 383 -18.08 -17.71 -11.17
N GLU A 384 -17.76 -18.78 -10.46
CA GLU A 384 -18.72 -19.86 -10.23
C GLU A 384 -19.91 -19.37 -9.38
N ARG A 385 -19.67 -18.46 -8.43
CA ARG A 385 -20.72 -17.83 -7.60
C ARG A 385 -21.77 -17.10 -8.43
N SER A 386 -21.39 -16.50 -9.55
CA SER A 386 -22.31 -15.80 -10.45
C SER A 386 -23.17 -16.74 -11.28
N GLY A 387 -23.03 -18.06 -11.09
CA GLY A 387 -23.78 -19.08 -11.82
C GLY A 387 -23.23 -19.34 -13.21
N GLN A 388 -22.05 -18.90 -13.52
CA GLN A 388 -21.35 -19.24 -14.75
C GLN A 388 -20.91 -20.72 -14.68
N VAL A 389 -21.12 -21.45 -15.75
CA VAL A 389 -20.72 -22.86 -15.83
C VAL A 389 -19.26 -22.91 -16.30
N GLY A 390 -18.39 -23.47 -15.49
CA GLY A 390 -16.95 -23.60 -15.77
C GLY A 390 -16.10 -22.85 -14.75
N GLU A 391 -14.79 -22.95 -14.87
CA GLU A 391 -13.83 -22.30 -14.00
C GLU A 391 -13.98 -20.76 -14.10
N GLY A 392 -13.90 -20.06 -12.96
CA GLY A 392 -13.93 -18.60 -12.88
C GLY A 392 -12.67 -17.95 -13.47
N ASP A 393 -12.66 -16.64 -13.55
CA ASP A 393 -11.45 -15.90 -13.90
C ASP A 393 -10.46 -15.93 -12.72
N ASP A 394 -9.18 -15.89 -13.05
CA ASP A 394 -8.06 -15.87 -12.13
C ASP A 394 -7.33 -14.55 -12.25
N VAL A 395 -7.06 -13.87 -11.14
CA VAL A 395 -6.31 -12.62 -11.14
C VAL A 395 -4.84 -12.92 -10.92
N ASP A 396 -4.07 -12.74 -11.95
CA ASP A 396 -2.68 -13.11 -12.08
C ASP A 396 -1.71 -12.00 -11.61
N ALA A 397 -2.13 -10.77 -11.77
CA ALA A 397 -1.39 -9.63 -11.27
C ALA A 397 -2.34 -8.50 -10.88
N MET A 398 -1.96 -7.73 -9.88
CA MET A 398 -2.74 -6.56 -9.48
C MET A 398 -1.85 -5.43 -9.01
N LEU A 399 -2.37 -4.22 -9.13
CA LEU A 399 -1.75 -3.05 -8.55
C LEU A 399 -2.76 -1.92 -8.34
N ALA A 400 -2.48 -1.03 -7.41
CA ALA A 400 -3.25 0.15 -7.15
C ALA A 400 -2.36 1.39 -7.13
N LEU A 401 -2.82 2.48 -7.75
CA LEU A 401 -2.11 3.77 -7.72
C LEU A 401 -2.24 4.47 -6.38
N THR A 402 -3.41 4.33 -5.79
CA THR A 402 -3.72 4.84 -4.47
C THR A 402 -4.06 3.68 -3.56
N PRO A 403 -3.80 3.78 -2.28
CA PRO A 403 -4.35 2.83 -1.33
C PRO A 403 -5.85 2.77 -1.57
N VAL A 404 -6.35 1.56 -1.77
CA VAL A 404 -7.75 1.27 -2.08
C VAL A 404 -8.64 2.05 -1.13
N MET A 405 -9.35 3.02 -1.69
CA MET A 405 -10.31 3.92 -1.07
C MET A 405 -10.29 4.03 0.45
N TRP A 406 -9.75 5.12 0.90
CA TRP A 406 -9.85 5.55 2.28
C TRP A 406 -11.01 6.52 2.39
N ASP A 407 -11.91 6.18 3.23
CA ASP A 407 -12.95 7.04 3.78
C ASP A 407 -12.93 6.84 5.28
N CYS A 408 -11.92 7.38 5.90
CA CYS A 408 -11.64 7.20 7.32
C CYS A 408 -12.69 7.88 8.21
N ASN A 409 -13.30 8.94 7.71
CA ASN A 409 -14.38 9.65 8.40
C ASN A 409 -15.76 9.08 8.08
N ASN A 410 -15.85 8.08 7.17
CA ASN A 410 -17.07 7.38 6.75
C ASN A 410 -18.16 8.32 6.19
N ASN A 411 -17.75 9.36 5.47
CA ASN A 411 -18.68 10.30 4.84
C ASN A 411 -19.17 9.85 3.46
N GLY A 412 -18.63 8.74 2.92
CA GLY A 412 -18.95 8.17 1.61
C GLY A 412 -18.15 8.82 0.47
N VAL A 413 -17.16 9.63 0.78
CA VAL A 413 -16.21 10.24 -0.16
C VAL A 413 -14.82 9.73 0.19
N GLU A 414 -13.99 9.49 -0.80
CA GLU A 414 -12.62 9.06 -0.61
C GLU A 414 -11.78 10.17 0.03
N ASP A 415 -10.93 9.82 1.01
CA ASP A 415 -10.07 10.76 1.73
C ASP A 415 -9.22 11.63 0.79
N ALA A 416 -8.69 11.05 -0.28
CA ALA A 416 -7.94 11.80 -1.30
C ALA A 416 -8.80 12.85 -2.02
N VAL A 417 -10.08 12.57 -2.23
CA VAL A 417 -11.04 13.51 -2.79
C VAL A 417 -11.43 14.56 -1.75
N ASP A 418 -11.60 14.17 -0.50
CA ASP A 418 -11.87 15.08 0.61
C ASP A 418 -10.73 16.07 0.81
N ILE A 419 -9.49 15.61 0.79
CA ILE A 419 -8.28 16.46 0.82
C ILE A 419 -8.26 17.39 -0.39
N ALA A 420 -8.42 16.84 -1.61
CA ALA A 420 -8.36 17.62 -2.84
C ALA A 420 -9.46 18.69 -2.96
N THR A 421 -10.63 18.43 -2.40
CA THR A 421 -11.75 19.38 -2.37
C THR A 421 -11.71 20.32 -1.17
N GLY A 422 -10.83 20.06 -0.20
CA GLY A 422 -10.73 20.82 1.05
C GLY A 422 -11.87 20.50 2.03
N ALA A 423 -12.55 19.37 1.87
CA ALA A 423 -13.56 18.89 2.82
C ALA A 423 -12.90 18.44 4.14
N THR A 424 -11.69 17.90 4.07
CA THR A 424 -10.81 17.58 5.21
C THR A 424 -9.47 18.29 5.06
N ALA A 425 -8.75 18.47 6.17
CA ALA A 425 -7.39 19.01 6.17
C ALA A 425 -6.36 17.89 6.09
N ASP A 426 -5.26 18.17 5.40
CA ASP A 426 -4.02 17.37 5.38
C ASP A 426 -2.86 18.39 5.50
N LEU A 427 -2.56 18.79 6.72
CA LEU A 427 -1.61 19.87 7.02
C LEU A 427 -0.16 19.46 6.84
N ASN A 428 0.14 18.17 6.97
CA ASN A 428 1.48 17.62 6.77
C ASN A 428 1.71 17.08 5.34
N ASN A 429 0.68 17.12 4.50
CA ASN A 429 0.68 16.68 3.10
C ASN A 429 1.16 15.22 2.92
N ASN A 430 0.74 14.34 3.84
CA ASN A 430 1.09 12.92 3.75
C ASN A 430 0.02 12.08 3.04
N GLY A 431 -1.09 12.69 2.60
CA GLY A 431 -2.18 12.06 1.89
C GLY A 431 -3.23 11.41 2.80
N ILE A 432 -3.15 11.61 4.09
CA ILE A 432 -4.10 11.13 5.09
C ILE A 432 -4.78 12.36 5.72
N PRO A 433 -6.11 12.41 5.82
CA PRO A 433 -6.76 13.50 6.55
C PRO A 433 -6.27 13.60 7.99
N ASP A 434 -5.99 14.81 8.46
CA ASP A 434 -5.52 15.06 9.82
C ASP A 434 -6.37 14.37 10.90
N GLU A 435 -7.67 14.25 10.66
CA GLU A 435 -8.64 13.61 11.57
C GLU A 435 -8.52 12.09 11.61
N CYS A 436 -7.84 11.51 10.66
CA CYS A 436 -7.65 10.07 10.50
C CYS A 436 -6.29 9.59 10.98
N GLU A 437 -5.41 10.53 11.27
CA GLU A 437 -4.10 10.21 11.76
C GLU A 437 -4.10 9.87 13.25
N PRO A 438 -3.26 8.93 13.68
CA PRO A 438 -3.13 8.59 15.09
C PRO A 438 -2.54 9.78 15.86
N GLU A 439 -2.97 9.92 17.09
CA GLU A 439 -2.32 10.86 17.97
C GLU A 439 -0.91 10.39 18.33
N VAL A 440 0.09 11.25 18.12
CA VAL A 440 1.50 10.96 18.36
C VAL A 440 1.93 11.49 19.72
N GLY A 441 2.67 10.66 20.47
CA GLY A 441 3.18 11.03 21.78
C GLY A 441 2.18 10.76 22.92
N THR A 442 2.55 11.24 24.11
CA THR A 442 1.78 11.03 25.34
C THR A 442 1.41 12.35 25.98
N LYS A 443 0.12 12.58 26.15
CA LYS A 443 -0.41 13.75 26.89
C LYS A 443 -0.22 13.56 28.39
N SER A 444 0.15 14.64 29.07
CA SER A 444 0.32 14.67 30.52
C SER A 444 0.15 16.10 31.04
N CYS A 445 0.38 16.29 32.33
CA CYS A 445 0.32 17.60 32.96
C CYS A 445 -1.05 18.29 32.76
N PHE A 446 -2.12 17.54 32.89
CA PHE A 446 -3.48 18.07 32.98
C PHE A 446 -3.68 18.81 34.30
N CYS A 447 -4.72 19.64 34.40
CA CYS A 447 -4.99 20.44 35.58
C CYS A 447 -6.27 19.96 36.30
N PRO A 448 -6.20 19.53 37.58
CA PRO A 448 -5.01 19.35 38.41
C PRO A 448 -4.39 17.96 38.24
N ILE A 449 -3.07 17.84 38.47
CA ILE A 449 -2.46 16.51 38.60
C ILE A 449 -2.07 16.21 40.06
N THR A 450 -1.20 17.02 40.66
CA THR A 450 -0.68 16.83 42.02
C THR A 450 -0.66 18.11 42.84
N ALA A 451 -0.67 19.26 42.19
CA ALA A 451 -0.73 20.57 42.83
C ALA A 451 -2.13 21.15 42.68
N PRO A 452 -2.62 21.92 43.64
CA PRO A 452 -3.89 22.64 43.46
C PRO A 452 -3.76 23.59 42.27
N PRO A 453 -4.80 23.72 41.45
CA PRO A 453 -4.83 24.68 40.35
C PRO A 453 -4.66 26.08 40.89
N PRO A 454 -4.17 27.03 40.08
CA PRO A 454 -3.87 28.37 40.54
C PRO A 454 -4.98 29.11 41.31
N CYS A 455 -6.25 28.83 40.95
CA CYS A 455 -7.42 29.44 41.59
C CYS A 455 -8.68 28.59 41.59
N GLY A 456 -8.52 27.25 41.52
CA GLY A 456 -9.63 26.33 41.42
C GLY A 456 -10.18 26.18 40.00
N ASN A 457 -9.39 26.52 38.99
CA ASN A 457 -9.71 26.42 37.57
C ASN A 457 -9.27 25.04 37.00
N ASP A 458 -9.88 23.99 37.52
CA ASP A 458 -9.56 22.61 37.22
C ASP A 458 -10.06 22.17 35.84
N ASP A 459 -9.22 21.49 35.06
CA ASP A 459 -9.63 20.73 33.89
C ASP A 459 -8.80 19.43 33.82
N PRO A 460 -9.37 18.27 34.12
CA PRO A 460 -8.66 16.98 34.15
C PRO A 460 -8.30 16.44 32.76
N ALA A 461 -8.79 17.04 31.67
CA ALA A 461 -8.58 16.59 30.31
C ALA A 461 -7.66 17.52 29.47
N ALA A 462 -7.31 18.69 30.01
CA ALA A 462 -6.55 19.71 29.29
C ALA A 462 -5.62 20.48 30.24
N GLY A 463 -5.10 21.63 29.81
CA GLY A 463 -4.49 22.64 30.68
C GLY A 463 -5.52 23.20 31.67
N CYS A 464 -5.12 24.10 32.56
CA CYS A 464 -6.09 24.72 33.47
C CYS A 464 -7.14 25.54 32.70
N GLU A 465 -8.39 25.60 33.21
CA GLU A 465 -9.46 26.38 32.59
C GLU A 465 -8.99 27.81 32.24
N ASN A 466 -9.39 28.26 31.10
CA ASN A 466 -9.14 29.59 30.57
C ASN A 466 -10.43 30.43 30.53
N SER A 467 -10.42 31.55 29.85
CA SER A 467 -11.58 32.45 29.73
C SER A 467 -12.77 31.86 28.94
N THR A 468 -12.63 30.70 28.34
CA THR A 468 -13.73 29.99 27.65
C THR A 468 -14.46 29.01 28.56
N GLY A 469 -13.97 28.80 29.80
CA GLY A 469 -14.52 27.84 30.77
C GLY A 469 -14.02 26.42 30.59
N VAL A 470 -13.01 26.17 29.75
CA VAL A 470 -12.30 24.91 29.54
C VAL A 470 -10.81 25.15 29.46
N GLY A 471 -10.00 24.11 29.67
CA GLY A 471 -8.56 24.16 29.46
C GLY A 471 -8.18 24.08 27.99
N ALA A 472 -7.06 24.69 27.59
CA ALA A 472 -6.53 24.51 26.26
C ALA A 472 -5.87 23.13 26.14
N LEU A 473 -6.22 22.39 25.09
CA LEU A 473 -5.76 21.03 24.82
C LEU A 473 -4.67 21.05 23.73
N LEU A 474 -3.51 20.48 24.05
CA LEU A 474 -2.44 20.18 23.10
C LEU A 474 -2.50 18.71 22.73
N SER A 475 -2.59 18.44 21.44
CA SER A 475 -2.55 17.15 20.77
C SER A 475 -1.59 17.20 19.58
N SER A 476 -1.49 16.11 18.85
CA SER A 476 -0.66 16.04 17.64
C SER A 476 -1.18 14.95 16.71
N PHE A 477 -0.74 14.99 15.47
CA PHE A 477 -0.89 13.93 14.48
C PHE A 477 0.37 13.87 13.60
N GLY A 478 0.42 12.91 12.67
CA GLY A 478 1.61 12.62 11.86
C GLY A 478 2.43 11.47 12.46
N SER A 479 3.75 11.55 12.41
CA SER A 479 4.63 10.54 12.99
C SER A 479 5.69 11.14 13.93
N ASP A 480 6.28 10.28 14.77
CA ASP A 480 7.43 10.62 15.61
C ASP A 480 8.78 10.41 14.89
N SER A 481 8.77 10.16 13.58
CA SER A 481 9.97 9.93 12.77
C SER A 481 10.74 11.22 12.50
N VAL A 482 12.02 11.20 12.85
CA VAL A 482 12.96 12.29 12.49
C VAL A 482 13.13 12.40 10.98
N THR A 483 13.04 11.27 10.26
CA THR A 483 13.23 11.23 8.81
C THR A 483 12.03 11.77 8.05
N ASN A 484 10.82 11.48 8.50
CA ASN A 484 9.59 11.95 7.86
C ASN A 484 9.34 13.44 8.18
N ASP A 485 9.63 13.86 9.40
CA ASP A 485 9.44 15.23 9.93
C ASP A 485 8.03 15.80 9.63
N ASP A 486 7.03 14.94 9.74
CA ASP A 486 5.61 15.19 9.42
C ASP A 486 4.74 15.44 10.65
N LEU A 487 5.34 15.49 11.85
CA LEU A 487 4.63 15.78 13.09
C LEU A 487 4.00 17.18 13.07
N VAL A 488 2.72 17.26 13.41
CA VAL A 488 1.98 18.52 13.60
C VAL A 488 1.45 18.59 15.02
N LEU A 489 1.76 19.64 15.72
CA LEU A 489 1.18 20.00 17.02
C LEU A 489 -0.11 20.79 16.82
N VAL A 490 -1.15 20.44 17.55
CA VAL A 490 -2.45 21.11 17.51
C VAL A 490 -2.83 21.59 18.89
N ALA A 491 -3.09 22.87 19.03
CA ALA A 491 -3.68 23.44 20.25
C ALA A 491 -5.10 23.90 19.97
N THR A 492 -6.05 23.35 20.72
CA THR A 492 -7.47 23.64 20.62
C THR A 492 -7.99 24.24 21.92
N GLN A 493 -9.26 24.68 21.95
CA GLN A 493 -9.92 25.25 23.11
C GLN A 493 -9.24 26.51 23.67
N LEU A 494 -8.43 27.17 22.86
CA LEU A 494 -7.84 28.45 23.17
C LEU A 494 -8.89 29.57 23.13
N PRO A 495 -8.76 30.62 23.91
CA PRO A 495 -9.55 31.83 23.66
C PRO A 495 -9.30 32.36 22.25
N ALA A 496 -10.34 32.91 21.62
CA ALA A 496 -10.25 33.40 20.25
C ALA A 496 -9.27 34.61 20.12
N ASN A 497 -8.50 34.62 19.02
CA ASN A 497 -7.60 35.68 18.61
C ASN A 497 -6.54 36.05 19.66
N VAL A 498 -6.09 35.12 20.47
CA VAL A 498 -5.00 35.36 21.43
C VAL A 498 -3.65 34.95 20.83
N ASN A 499 -2.61 35.69 21.22
CA ASN A 499 -1.25 35.36 20.83
C ASN A 499 -0.60 34.42 21.84
N GLY A 500 0.24 33.51 21.35
CA GLY A 500 0.96 32.56 22.16
C GLY A 500 2.33 32.18 21.58
N LEU A 501 2.98 31.25 22.24
CA LEU A 501 4.29 30.70 21.90
C LEU A 501 4.27 29.19 22.02
N TRP A 502 4.84 28.52 21.04
CA TRP A 502 5.18 27.10 21.11
C TRP A 502 6.48 26.93 21.85
N LEU A 503 6.45 26.10 22.89
CA LEU A 503 7.59 25.82 23.77
C LEU A 503 7.97 24.36 23.64
N MET A 504 9.29 24.07 23.68
CA MET A 504 9.80 22.71 23.78
C MET A 504 10.97 22.61 24.75
N SER A 505 11.17 21.44 25.35
CA SER A 505 12.26 21.12 26.27
C SER A 505 12.48 19.60 26.35
N GLN A 506 13.68 19.17 26.70
CA GLN A 506 13.96 17.76 27.04
C GLN A 506 13.66 17.42 28.51
N ASN A 507 13.24 18.37 29.30
CA ASN A 507 12.98 18.18 30.72
C ASN A 507 11.59 18.67 31.11
N THR A 508 10.99 18.03 32.08
CA THR A 508 9.67 18.36 32.59
C THR A 508 9.73 18.95 34.00
N THR A 509 8.71 19.68 34.36
CA THR A 509 8.43 20.20 35.69
C THR A 509 6.93 20.33 35.89
N GLN A 510 6.52 20.81 37.03
CA GLN A 510 5.13 21.22 37.26
C GLN A 510 5.13 22.43 38.23
N VAL A 511 5.02 23.59 37.65
CA VAL A 511 5.00 24.86 38.43
C VAL A 511 3.89 25.76 37.93
N VAL A 512 3.25 26.45 38.84
CA VAL A 512 2.22 27.47 38.52
C VAL A 512 2.86 28.62 37.76
N LEU A 513 2.27 28.98 36.60
CA LEU A 513 2.64 30.14 35.82
C LEU A 513 1.38 30.83 35.25
N GLY A 514 1.08 32.01 35.74
CA GLY A 514 -0.17 32.67 35.38
C GLY A 514 -1.38 31.94 35.92
N ALA A 515 -2.37 31.68 35.06
CA ALA A 515 -3.54 30.88 35.37
C ALA A 515 -3.36 29.37 35.05
N GLY A 516 -2.17 28.93 34.68
CA GLY A 516 -1.90 27.54 34.27
C GLY A 516 -0.69 26.91 34.92
N LEU A 517 -0.36 25.70 34.46
CA LEU A 517 0.82 24.95 34.89
C LEU A 517 1.85 24.92 33.76
N ARG A 518 3.07 25.39 34.06
CA ARG A 518 4.21 25.21 33.18
C ARG A 518 4.82 23.82 33.44
N CYS A 519 4.90 23.03 32.40
CA CYS A 519 5.36 21.63 32.49
C CYS A 519 6.66 21.37 31.73
N VAL A 520 7.09 22.26 30.87
CA VAL A 520 8.44 22.29 30.29
C VAL A 520 9.43 22.92 31.28
N ASN A 521 10.67 22.39 31.35
CA ASN A 521 11.67 22.79 32.37
C ASN A 521 13.07 23.04 31.79
N SER A 522 13.96 23.52 32.63
CA SER A 522 15.38 23.80 32.34
C SER A 522 15.53 24.76 31.15
N THR A 523 16.23 24.32 30.11
CA THR A 523 16.36 25.11 28.88
C THR A 523 15.09 24.97 28.05
N ILE A 524 14.31 26.05 27.98
CA ILE A 524 13.08 26.10 27.19
C ILE A 524 13.39 26.80 25.86
N TYR A 525 13.13 26.10 24.77
CA TYR A 525 13.25 26.66 23.43
C TYR A 525 11.87 27.14 22.94
N ARG A 526 11.87 28.21 22.14
CA ARG A 526 10.67 28.79 21.55
C ARG A 526 10.66 28.44 20.07
N LEU A 527 9.79 27.49 19.68
CA LEU A 527 9.67 27.04 18.28
C LEU A 527 9.07 28.14 17.40
N GLY A 528 8.08 28.85 17.89
CA GLY A 528 7.43 29.91 17.14
C GLY A 528 6.35 30.64 17.93
N ALA A 529 5.89 31.74 17.40
CA ALA A 529 4.72 32.47 17.89
C ALA A 529 3.49 32.03 17.10
N PHE A 530 2.32 32.08 17.75
CA PHE A 530 1.06 31.79 17.10
C PHE A 530 -0.03 32.78 17.45
N ASN A 531 -1.10 32.79 16.68
CA ASN A 531 -2.39 33.38 17.01
C ASN A 531 -3.46 32.28 16.90
N SER A 532 -4.35 32.18 17.88
CA SER A 532 -5.38 31.16 17.95
C SER A 532 -6.52 31.31 16.94
N GLY A 533 -6.53 32.40 16.18
CA GLY A 533 -7.62 32.68 15.25
C GLY A 533 -9.00 32.81 15.90
N PRO A 534 -10.04 33.04 15.11
CA PRO A 534 -11.41 33.15 15.62
C PRO A 534 -11.97 31.85 16.19
N GLY A 535 -11.47 30.69 15.73
CA GLY A 535 -11.89 29.35 16.19
C GLY A 535 -11.20 28.87 17.46
N GLY A 536 -10.22 29.61 18.00
CA GLY A 536 -9.48 29.17 19.19
C GLY A 536 -8.61 27.92 18.95
N THR A 537 -8.12 27.73 17.72
CA THR A 537 -7.29 26.60 17.31
C THR A 537 -6.07 27.10 16.56
N THR A 538 -4.94 26.45 16.74
CA THR A 538 -3.70 26.76 16.04
C THR A 538 -2.83 25.50 15.92
N THR A 539 -1.97 25.46 14.91
CA THR A 539 -1.08 24.34 14.62
C THR A 539 0.38 24.82 14.52
N TYR A 540 1.32 23.88 14.68
CA TYR A 540 2.74 24.06 14.42
C TYR A 540 3.33 22.75 13.86
N GLY A 541 3.96 22.82 12.72
CA GLY A 541 4.45 21.71 11.91
C GLY A 541 3.78 21.75 10.54
N PRO A 542 4.14 20.82 9.63
CA PRO A 542 5.26 19.89 9.76
C PRO A 542 6.62 20.57 9.81
N GLU A 543 7.72 19.82 9.61
CA GLU A 543 9.11 20.31 9.64
C GLU A 543 9.58 20.78 11.04
N ILE A 544 9.06 20.16 12.10
CA ILE A 544 9.48 20.49 13.47
C ILE A 544 10.95 20.13 13.70
N VAL A 545 11.40 18.98 13.21
CA VAL A 545 12.79 18.53 13.33
C VAL A 545 13.70 19.44 12.53
N TYR A 546 13.37 19.71 11.26
CA TYR A 546 14.12 20.62 10.40
C TYR A 546 14.27 22.00 11.05
N ASN A 547 13.18 22.58 11.51
CA ASN A 547 13.17 23.91 12.13
C ASN A 547 13.95 23.94 13.46
N SER A 548 13.96 22.85 14.22
CA SER A 548 14.74 22.75 15.46
C SER A 548 16.26 22.73 15.21
N CYS A 549 16.68 22.18 14.08
CA CYS A 549 18.09 22.02 13.71
C CYS A 549 18.64 23.16 12.85
N ASN A 550 17.83 23.68 11.92
CA ASN A 550 18.26 24.63 10.89
C ASN A 550 17.66 26.03 11.06
N GLY A 551 16.74 26.19 12.02
CA GLY A 551 16.12 27.46 12.34
C GLY A 551 17.03 28.40 13.16
N SER A 552 16.44 29.40 13.80
CA SER A 552 17.14 30.37 14.67
C SER A 552 17.47 29.82 16.07
N LEU A 553 17.18 28.53 16.33
CA LEU A 553 17.42 27.88 17.61
C LEU A 553 18.89 27.47 17.77
N PRO A 554 19.43 27.40 19.02
CA PRO A 554 20.78 26.89 19.23
C PRO A 554 20.86 25.40 18.90
N ALA A 555 22.05 24.91 18.53
CA ALA A 555 22.28 23.52 18.15
C ALA A 555 21.78 22.47 19.19
N ALA A 556 21.72 22.83 20.46
CA ALA A 556 21.19 21.99 21.53
C ALA A 556 19.65 21.80 21.46
N ALA A 557 18.96 22.53 20.61
CA ALA A 557 17.53 22.39 20.35
C ALA A 557 17.23 21.40 19.23
N CYS A 558 18.24 20.94 18.50
CA CYS A 558 18.09 20.02 17.38
C CYS A 558 17.58 18.66 17.87
N ILE A 559 16.41 18.27 17.38
CA ILE A 559 15.77 16.98 17.69
C ILE A 559 16.52 15.86 16.95
N GLN A 560 16.84 14.79 17.67
CA GLN A 560 17.56 13.64 17.14
C GLN A 560 16.87 12.33 17.51
N VAL A 561 17.11 11.30 16.72
CA VAL A 561 16.63 9.93 16.96
C VAL A 561 16.97 9.47 18.38
N GLY A 562 16.01 8.85 19.05
CA GLY A 562 16.14 8.31 20.40
C GLY A 562 15.97 9.35 21.51
N GLN A 563 15.72 10.63 21.17
CA GLN A 563 15.45 11.65 22.17
C GLN A 563 13.94 11.78 22.42
N THR A 564 13.57 12.08 23.65
CA THR A 564 12.20 12.50 24.00
C THR A 564 12.17 14.00 24.18
N TRP A 565 11.27 14.63 23.47
CA TRP A 565 11.00 16.07 23.59
C TRP A 565 9.60 16.32 24.10
N HIS A 566 9.46 17.38 24.87
CA HIS A 566 8.23 17.80 25.53
C HIS A 566 7.78 19.14 24.95
N PHE A 567 6.53 19.21 24.54
CA PHE A 567 5.93 20.39 23.91
C PHE A 567 4.83 20.96 24.77
N GLN A 568 4.67 22.30 24.77
CA GLN A 568 3.60 23.00 25.47
C GLN A 568 3.30 24.34 24.82
N GLY A 569 2.02 24.70 24.69
CA GLY A 569 1.58 26.01 24.24
C GLY A 569 1.43 26.98 25.43
N TRP A 570 2.09 28.13 25.39
CA TRP A 570 1.85 29.28 26.28
C TRP A 570 1.05 30.34 25.54
N TYR A 571 0.02 30.93 26.15
CA TYR A 571 -0.83 31.89 25.48
C TYR A 571 -1.34 33.02 26.40
N ARG A 572 -1.76 34.11 25.79
CA ARG A 572 -2.40 35.24 26.48
C ARG A 572 -3.83 34.86 26.86
N ASN A 573 -4.22 35.18 28.07
CA ASN A 573 -5.56 34.92 28.61
C ASN A 573 -5.99 36.09 29.54
N VAL A 574 -6.21 37.24 28.95
CA VAL A 574 -6.40 38.53 29.70
C VAL A 574 -7.64 38.50 30.59
N THR A 575 -8.66 37.78 30.23
CA THR A 575 -9.92 37.64 30.97
C THR A 575 -10.04 36.31 31.68
N GLY A 576 -8.92 35.67 31.98
CA GLY A 576 -8.88 34.35 32.61
C GLY A 576 -9.42 34.32 34.04
N PRO A 577 -9.85 33.14 34.52
CA PRO A 577 -10.54 33.00 35.80
C PRO A 577 -9.68 33.42 37.01
N CYS A 578 -8.36 33.29 36.93
CA CYS A 578 -7.43 33.62 38.03
C CYS A 578 -6.95 35.09 38.05
N GLY A 579 -7.49 35.95 37.21
CA GLY A 579 -7.00 37.34 37.08
C GLY A 579 -5.58 37.45 36.51
N ALA A 580 -5.01 36.35 36.05
CA ALA A 580 -3.72 36.29 35.39
C ALA A 580 -3.88 36.48 33.87
N ASN A 581 -2.88 37.09 33.25
CA ASN A 581 -2.92 37.45 31.83
C ASN A 581 -2.44 36.34 30.89
N THR A 582 -2.12 35.17 31.43
CA THR A 582 -1.53 34.04 30.67
C THR A 582 -1.98 32.71 31.19
N ASN A 583 -2.02 31.71 30.30
CA ASN A 583 -2.28 30.31 30.62
C ASN A 583 -1.45 29.38 29.70
N LEU A 584 -1.50 28.10 29.94
CA LEU A 584 -0.77 27.08 29.18
C LEU A 584 -1.67 25.87 28.88
N THR A 585 -1.34 25.14 27.82
CA THR A 585 -1.94 23.84 27.50
C THR A 585 -1.44 22.75 28.46
N ASN A 586 -1.97 21.53 28.35
CA ASN A 586 -1.28 20.32 28.86
C ASN A 586 0.09 20.16 28.19
N LEU A 587 0.87 19.19 28.64
CA LEU A 587 2.14 18.78 28.06
C LEU A 587 1.91 17.63 27.06
N LEU A 588 2.64 17.66 25.96
CA LEU A 588 2.77 16.54 25.02
C LEU A 588 4.23 16.07 25.00
N SER A 589 4.47 14.78 25.17
CA SER A 589 5.79 14.16 25.17
C SER A 589 5.93 13.23 23.98
N VAL A 590 6.91 13.46 23.11
CA VAL A 590 7.15 12.70 21.88
C VAL A 590 8.53 12.04 21.94
N PRO A 591 8.62 10.71 21.93
CA PRO A 591 9.87 9.99 21.73
C PRO A 591 10.16 9.90 20.23
N PHE A 592 11.20 10.56 19.75
CA PHE A 592 11.52 10.58 18.33
C PHE A 592 12.25 9.32 17.88
N THR A 593 11.73 8.71 16.80
CA THR A 593 12.24 7.51 16.13
C THR A 593 12.99 7.84 14.82
N PRO A 594 13.66 6.87 14.17
CA PRO A 594 14.37 7.08 12.91
C PRO A 594 13.54 7.64 11.77
#